data_9a646fefa44914baa225715025221b0f
#
_entry.id   9a646fefa44914baa225715025221b0f
#
_cell.length_a   1.000
_cell.length_b   1.000
_cell.length_c   1.000
_cell.angle_alpha   90.00
_cell.angle_beta   90.00
_cell.angle_gamma   90.00
#
_symmetry.space_group_name_H-M   'P 1'
#
loop_
_entity.id
_entity.type
_entity.pdbx_description
1 polymer ?
#
loop_
_entity_poly.entity_id
_entity_poly.type
_entity_poly.pdbx_seq_one_letter_code
_entity_poly.pdbx_strand_id
1 'polypeptide(L)'
;VRFRPDPLRRLNLRREGARPDLNRTSLPPAGAPERARTDAAVREFADAASEGAPGPWRAVIRGAAREGRDQLPDALDQAIASTELKAGSTAWWWSPFNIVQWLALLVALGGFGWLGVLAGMAYLQFPVPEVPLVEGWPLPTLMIAGGALLGIVLAILAKFIAGAAARARGAAARKRLRASVAAVAEDLVVEPVAVEVSRLASFNRALQGAAR
;
A
#
# COMPACT_ATOMS: atom_id res chain seq x y z
N VAL A 1 24.85 27.59 3.13
CA VAL A 1 24.33 26.19 3.09
C VAL A 1 25.43 25.32 2.52
N ARG A 2 26.17 24.59 3.37
CA ARG A 2 27.22 23.66 2.96
C ARG A 2 26.60 22.32 2.65
N PHE A 3 26.49 21.98 1.39
CA PHE A 3 26.19 20.62 0.92
C PHE A 3 27.42 19.75 1.22
N ARG A 4 27.36 18.91 2.26
CA ARG A 4 28.31 17.81 2.47
C ARG A 4 27.66 16.55 1.90
N PRO A 5 28.17 15.98 0.80
CA PRO A 5 27.72 14.67 0.35
C PRO A 5 28.31 13.63 1.32
N ASP A 6 27.43 12.96 2.04
CA ASP A 6 27.80 11.87 2.93
C ASP A 6 27.88 10.56 2.10
N PRO A 7 29.09 10.05 1.80
CA PRO A 7 29.25 8.87 0.94
C PRO A 7 28.74 7.58 1.59
N LEU A 8 28.58 7.56 2.92
CA LEU A 8 28.10 6.37 3.65
C LEU A 8 26.59 6.15 3.50
N ARG A 9 25.85 7.15 3.05
CA ARG A 9 24.42 7.05 2.79
C ARG A 9 24.10 6.16 1.57
N ARG A 10 25.08 5.98 0.66
CA ARG A 10 24.95 5.13 -0.54
C ARG A 10 25.18 3.65 -0.26
N LEU A 11 25.86 3.30 0.83
CA LEU A 11 26.22 1.91 1.13
C LEU A 11 25.22 1.17 2.02
N ASN A 12 24.11 1.81 2.40
CA ASN A 12 23.03 1.21 3.20
C ASN A 12 23.52 0.41 4.43
N LEU A 13 24.71 0.76 4.96
CA LEU A 13 25.35 0.11 6.11
C LEU A 13 24.86 0.69 7.45
N ARG A 14 23.78 1.46 7.44
CA ARG A 14 23.14 1.86 8.69
C ARG A 14 22.26 0.72 9.17
N ARG A 15 22.77 0.05 10.19
CA ARG A 15 22.11 -0.96 11.03
C ARG A 15 20.59 -0.78 11.02
N GLU A 16 19.88 -1.82 10.60
CA GLU A 16 18.52 -2.13 11.02
C GLU A 16 18.49 -2.26 12.54
N GLY A 17 18.31 -1.18 13.25
CA GLY A 17 18.37 -1.17 14.70
C GLY A 17 17.59 -0.05 15.37
N ALA A 18 16.97 0.81 14.59
CA ALA A 18 15.99 1.76 15.12
C ALA A 18 14.75 1.62 14.24
N ARG A 19 13.85 0.72 14.61
CA ARG A 19 12.45 0.87 14.24
C ARG A 19 12.07 2.27 14.71
N PRO A 20 11.71 3.21 13.82
CA PRO A 20 11.09 4.44 14.30
C PRO A 20 9.89 3.99 15.12
N ASP A 21 9.71 4.63 16.25
CA ASP A 21 8.65 4.38 17.21
C ASP A 21 7.30 4.53 16.48
N LEU A 22 6.85 3.44 15.85
CA LEU A 22 5.59 3.36 15.10
C LEU A 22 4.38 3.34 16.05
N ASN A 23 4.64 3.42 17.36
CA ASN A 23 3.61 3.44 18.40
C ASN A 23 2.99 4.82 18.63
N ARG A 24 3.42 5.84 17.90
CA ARG A 24 2.71 7.12 17.82
C ARG A 24 2.18 7.26 16.40
N THR A 25 0.91 6.99 16.23
CA THR A 25 0.19 7.41 15.03
C THR A 25 0.36 8.93 14.92
N SER A 26 1.11 9.36 13.92
CA SER A 26 1.23 10.79 13.57
C SER A 26 -0.03 11.29 12.87
N LEU A 27 -1.13 10.57 13.02
CA LEU A 27 -2.44 11.03 12.56
C LEU A 27 -2.89 12.15 13.49
N PRO A 28 -3.24 13.32 12.96
CA PRO A 28 -3.86 14.35 13.77
C PRO A 28 -5.13 13.77 14.42
N PRO A 29 -5.44 14.13 15.66
CA PRO A 29 -6.65 13.64 16.32
C PRO A 29 -7.85 13.93 15.43
N ALA A 30 -8.79 12.97 15.36
CA ALA A 30 -9.98 13.09 14.52
C ALA A 30 -10.66 14.45 14.77
N GLY A 31 -10.94 15.17 13.70
CA GLY A 31 -11.55 16.49 13.78
C GLY A 31 -12.97 16.43 14.36
N ALA A 32 -13.49 17.56 14.84
CA ALA A 32 -14.86 17.62 15.34
C ALA A 32 -15.91 17.09 14.34
N PRO A 33 -15.81 17.33 13.01
CA PRO A 33 -16.78 16.80 12.05
C PRO A 33 -16.71 15.27 11.89
N GLU A 34 -15.52 14.67 11.97
CA GLU A 34 -15.37 13.21 11.89
C GLU A 34 -15.98 12.53 13.12
N ARG A 35 -15.72 13.05 14.33
CA ARG A 35 -16.32 12.56 15.57
C ARG A 35 -17.84 12.66 15.52
N ALA A 36 -18.37 13.79 15.06
CA ALA A 36 -19.82 13.99 14.95
C ALA A 36 -20.47 12.98 13.98
N ARG A 37 -19.82 12.63 12.88
CA ARG A 37 -20.29 11.60 11.94
C ARG A 37 -20.29 10.21 12.57
N THR A 38 -19.23 9.83 13.27
CA THR A 38 -19.15 8.56 13.98
C THR A 38 -20.23 8.47 15.05
N ASP A 39 -20.41 9.53 15.85
CA ASP A 39 -21.45 9.60 16.87
C ASP A 39 -22.86 9.53 16.28
N ALA A 40 -23.07 10.12 15.12
CA ALA A 40 -24.35 10.04 14.42
C ALA A 40 -24.63 8.60 13.92
N ALA A 41 -23.62 7.95 13.33
CA ALA A 41 -23.74 6.58 12.84
C ALA A 41 -24.01 5.59 13.97
N VAL A 42 -23.33 5.70 15.12
CA VAL A 42 -23.58 4.84 16.30
C VAL A 42 -24.99 5.05 16.86
N ARG A 43 -25.47 6.30 16.91
CA ARG A 43 -26.84 6.59 17.34
C ARG A 43 -27.88 6.01 16.38
N GLU A 44 -27.71 6.22 15.09
CA GLU A 44 -28.59 5.67 14.05
C GLU A 44 -28.68 4.14 14.12
N PHE A 45 -27.53 3.48 14.29
CA PHE A 45 -27.48 2.03 14.48
C PHE A 45 -28.25 1.58 15.74
N ALA A 46 -28.02 2.26 16.89
CA ALA A 46 -28.72 1.93 18.15
C ALA A 46 -30.21 2.19 18.07
N ASP A 47 -30.62 3.23 17.37
CA ASP A 47 -32.03 3.55 17.16
C ASP A 47 -32.73 2.48 16.29
N ALA A 48 -32.07 2.10 15.18
CA ALA A 48 -32.55 1.02 14.32
C ALA A 48 -32.63 -0.35 15.06
N ALA A 49 -31.56 -0.68 15.81
CA ALA A 49 -31.54 -1.93 16.58
C ALA A 49 -32.57 -1.99 17.70
N SER A 50 -33.03 -0.83 18.21
CA SER A 50 -34.05 -0.72 19.25
C SER A 50 -35.46 -0.48 18.72
N GLU A 51 -35.68 -0.53 17.41
CA GLU A 51 -36.96 -0.33 16.79
C GLU A 51 -37.98 -1.43 17.26
N GLY A 52 -39.15 -1.02 17.67
CA GLY A 52 -40.16 -1.94 18.22
C GLY A 52 -39.93 -2.41 19.67
N ALA A 53 -38.77 -2.08 20.28
CA ALA A 53 -38.51 -2.44 21.68
C ALA A 53 -39.30 -1.56 22.67
N PRO A 54 -39.77 -2.12 23.81
CA PRO A 54 -40.36 -1.33 24.92
C PRO A 54 -39.39 -0.27 25.45
N GLY A 55 -39.91 0.83 26.01
CA GLY A 55 -39.13 1.97 26.47
C GLY A 55 -37.90 1.64 27.33
N PRO A 56 -38.01 0.80 28.38
CA PRO A 56 -36.88 0.41 29.20
C PRO A 56 -35.77 -0.30 28.40
N TRP A 57 -36.13 -1.23 27.50
CA TRP A 57 -35.18 -1.96 26.66
C TRP A 57 -34.49 -1.07 25.63
N ARG A 58 -35.21 -0.10 25.11
CA ARG A 58 -34.64 0.91 24.20
C ARG A 58 -33.51 1.70 24.88
N ALA A 59 -33.69 2.05 26.16
CA ALA A 59 -32.68 2.74 26.94
C ALA A 59 -31.43 1.85 27.17
N VAL A 60 -31.60 0.55 27.44
CA VAL A 60 -30.50 -0.39 27.64
C VAL A 60 -29.70 -0.59 26.34
N ILE A 61 -30.37 -0.81 25.20
CA ILE A 61 -29.72 -0.98 23.89
C ILE A 61 -28.90 0.26 23.50
N ARG A 62 -29.49 1.44 23.69
CA ARG A 62 -28.75 2.72 23.45
C ARG A 62 -27.62 2.94 24.45
N GLY A 63 -27.73 2.44 25.67
CA GLY A 63 -26.68 2.45 26.68
C GLY A 63 -25.48 1.64 26.26
N ALA A 64 -25.70 0.41 25.83
CA ALA A 64 -24.65 -0.50 25.33
C ALA A 64 -23.89 0.12 24.14
N ALA A 65 -24.59 0.72 23.19
CA ALA A 65 -23.94 1.40 22.06
C ALA A 65 -23.11 2.62 22.48
N ARG A 66 -23.51 3.35 23.53
CA ARG A 66 -22.76 4.51 24.03
C ARG A 66 -21.47 4.12 24.75
N GLU A 67 -21.50 3.06 25.53
CA GLU A 67 -20.32 2.55 26.23
C GLU A 67 -19.22 2.17 25.26
N GLY A 68 -19.54 1.44 24.17
CA GLY A 68 -18.60 1.13 23.10
C GLY A 68 -18.07 2.37 22.37
N ARG A 69 -18.91 3.39 22.19
CA ARG A 69 -18.53 4.63 21.52
C ARG A 69 -17.35 5.34 22.19
N ASP A 70 -17.32 5.39 23.51
CA ASP A 70 -16.30 6.13 24.27
C ASP A 70 -14.92 5.46 24.16
N GLN A 71 -14.86 4.17 23.91
CA GLN A 71 -13.63 3.40 23.70
C GLN A 71 -13.20 3.35 22.21
N LEU A 72 -14.12 3.68 21.30
CA LEU A 72 -13.92 3.52 19.87
C LEU A 72 -12.70 4.31 19.30
N PRO A 73 -12.43 5.58 19.68
CA PRO A 73 -11.29 6.31 19.16
C PRO A 73 -9.95 5.64 19.47
N ASP A 74 -9.73 5.24 20.70
CA ASP A 74 -8.48 4.62 21.15
C ASP A 74 -8.28 3.24 20.52
N ALA A 75 -9.35 2.44 20.42
CA ALA A 75 -9.32 1.14 19.79
C ALA A 75 -9.05 1.24 18.27
N LEU A 76 -9.61 2.24 17.60
CA LEU A 76 -9.35 2.50 16.18
C LEU A 76 -7.89 2.94 15.96
N ASP A 77 -7.35 3.81 16.79
CA ASP A 77 -5.96 4.24 16.70
C ASP A 77 -5.01 3.06 16.91
N GLN A 78 -5.29 2.19 17.87
CA GLN A 78 -4.53 0.96 18.08
C GLN A 78 -4.65 -0.01 16.91
N ALA A 79 -5.84 -0.20 16.36
CA ALA A 79 -6.08 -1.06 15.20
C ALA A 79 -5.33 -0.56 13.95
N ILE A 80 -5.32 0.74 13.72
CA ILE A 80 -4.57 1.36 12.61
C ILE A 80 -3.06 1.20 12.83
N ALA A 81 -2.57 1.47 14.05
CA ALA A 81 -1.16 1.34 14.39
C ALA A 81 -0.64 -0.11 14.28
N SER A 82 -1.47 -1.10 14.65
CA SER A 82 -1.14 -2.51 14.59
C SER A 82 -1.29 -3.12 13.19
N THR A 83 -2.00 -2.45 12.28
CA THR A 83 -2.18 -2.93 10.92
C THR A 83 -0.87 -2.86 10.14
N GLU A 84 -0.23 -4.00 9.93
CA GLU A 84 0.98 -4.09 9.10
C GLU A 84 0.66 -3.70 7.64
N LEU A 85 0.98 -2.48 7.29
CA LEU A 85 0.87 -1.97 5.93
C LEU A 85 2.05 -2.42 5.07
N LYS A 86 2.49 -3.62 5.01
CA LYS A 86 3.64 -4.16 4.23
C LYS A 86 4.10 -3.27 3.04
N ALA A 87 4.24 -1.98 3.32
CA ALA A 87 4.59 -0.97 2.32
C ALA A 87 6.06 -1.08 1.86
N GLY A 88 6.89 -1.79 2.63
CA GLY A 88 8.33 -1.86 2.45
C GLY A 88 8.87 -3.15 1.80
N SER A 89 8.06 -4.11 1.39
CA SER A 89 8.59 -5.29 0.71
C SER A 89 9.03 -4.92 -0.70
N THR A 90 10.32 -4.68 -0.87
CA THR A 90 10.92 -4.57 -2.21
C THR A 90 10.70 -5.90 -2.92
N ALA A 91 9.89 -5.88 -3.96
CA ALA A 91 9.59 -7.10 -4.69
C ALA A 91 10.88 -7.58 -5.37
N TRP A 92 11.43 -8.70 -4.96
CA TRP A 92 12.67 -9.32 -5.46
C TRP A 92 12.68 -9.52 -6.98
N TRP A 93 11.51 -9.59 -7.60
CA TRP A 93 11.33 -9.73 -9.05
C TRP A 93 11.72 -8.46 -9.85
N TRP A 94 12.01 -7.31 -9.22
CA TRP A 94 12.61 -6.16 -9.88
C TRP A 94 14.07 -6.37 -10.26
N SER A 95 14.77 -7.28 -9.56
CA SER A 95 16.18 -7.57 -9.82
C SER A 95 16.46 -8.01 -11.25
N PRO A 96 15.74 -9.01 -11.84
CA PRO A 96 15.98 -9.41 -13.21
C PRO A 96 15.69 -8.32 -14.24
N PHE A 97 14.66 -7.48 -14.02
CA PHE A 97 14.39 -6.34 -14.91
C PHE A 97 15.54 -5.34 -14.93
N ASN A 98 16.10 -5.05 -13.77
CA ASN A 98 17.25 -4.15 -13.66
C ASN A 98 18.47 -4.72 -14.37
N ILE A 99 18.75 -6.01 -14.24
CA ILE A 99 19.87 -6.68 -14.92
C ILE A 99 19.72 -6.59 -16.44
N VAL A 100 18.55 -6.93 -16.98
CA VAL A 100 18.30 -6.89 -18.44
C VAL A 100 18.41 -5.45 -18.97
N GLN A 101 17.94 -4.46 -18.21
CA GLN A 101 18.04 -3.05 -18.58
C GLN A 101 19.51 -2.56 -18.61
N TRP A 102 20.32 -2.98 -17.63
CA TRP A 102 21.75 -2.69 -17.63
C TRP A 102 22.48 -3.37 -18.79
N LEU A 103 22.10 -4.60 -19.12
CA LEU A 103 22.63 -5.33 -20.28
C LEU A 103 22.31 -4.60 -21.60
N ALA A 104 21.07 -4.18 -21.78
CA ALA A 104 20.65 -3.41 -22.95
C ALA A 104 21.43 -2.11 -23.08
N LEU A 105 21.65 -1.40 -21.96
CA LEU A 105 22.47 -0.18 -21.91
C LEU A 105 23.93 -0.45 -22.27
N LEU A 106 24.52 -1.53 -21.74
CA LEU A 106 25.91 -1.91 -22.05
C LEU A 106 26.07 -2.26 -23.53
N VAL A 107 25.11 -2.96 -24.13
CA VAL A 107 25.13 -3.28 -25.56
C VAL A 107 25.06 -2.00 -26.40
N ALA A 108 24.18 -1.06 -26.05
CA ALA A 108 24.08 0.22 -26.75
C ALA A 108 25.36 1.06 -26.60
N LEU A 109 25.92 1.14 -25.40
CA LEU A 109 27.19 1.85 -25.14
C LEU A 109 28.38 1.18 -25.85
N GLY A 110 28.41 -0.15 -25.91
CA GLY A 110 29.41 -0.90 -26.67
C GLY A 110 29.37 -0.56 -28.16
N GLY A 111 28.16 -0.50 -28.74
CA GLY A 111 27.97 -0.07 -30.13
C GLY A 111 28.41 1.37 -30.36
N PHE A 112 28.08 2.27 -29.43
CA PHE A 112 28.52 3.68 -29.47
C PHE A 112 30.06 3.81 -29.39
N GLY A 113 30.66 3.10 -28.43
CA GLY A 113 32.10 3.07 -28.26
C GLY A 113 32.83 2.55 -29.50
N TRP A 114 32.28 1.47 -30.12
CA TRP A 114 32.82 0.93 -31.36
C TRP A 114 32.77 1.96 -32.49
N LEU A 115 31.64 2.59 -32.74
CA LEU A 115 31.54 3.68 -33.72
C LEU A 115 32.48 4.84 -33.42
N GLY A 116 32.65 5.19 -32.16
CA GLY A 116 33.57 6.22 -31.72
C GLY A 116 35.03 5.91 -32.05
N VAL A 117 35.45 4.63 -31.88
CA VAL A 117 36.78 4.17 -32.25
C VAL A 117 36.95 4.22 -33.77
N LEU A 118 35.97 3.74 -34.55
CA LEU A 118 36.05 3.80 -36.02
C LEU A 118 36.12 5.25 -36.54
N ALA A 119 35.31 6.14 -35.95
CA ALA A 119 35.34 7.57 -36.30
C ALA A 119 36.69 8.21 -35.93
N GLY A 120 37.26 7.87 -34.77
CA GLY A 120 38.59 8.32 -34.36
C GLY A 120 39.70 7.85 -35.29
N MET A 121 39.66 6.58 -35.72
CA MET A 121 40.61 6.04 -36.68
C MET A 121 40.48 6.75 -38.03
N ALA A 122 39.28 6.96 -38.50
CA ALA A 122 39.02 7.69 -39.75
C ALA A 122 39.52 9.15 -39.66
N TYR A 123 39.31 9.84 -38.55
CA TYR A 123 39.77 11.21 -38.31
C TYR A 123 41.32 11.30 -38.32
N LEU A 124 41.99 10.29 -37.75
CA LEU A 124 43.44 10.21 -37.71
C LEU A 124 44.05 9.63 -39.01
N GLN A 125 43.20 9.37 -40.02
CA GLN A 125 43.62 8.80 -41.32
C GLN A 125 44.29 7.41 -41.22
N PHE A 126 43.95 6.64 -40.15
CA PHE A 126 44.35 5.24 -40.06
C PHE A 126 43.43 4.37 -40.93
N PRO A 127 43.92 3.22 -41.41
CA PRO A 127 43.09 2.28 -42.12
C PRO A 127 41.94 1.79 -41.20
N VAL A 128 40.70 2.05 -41.59
CA VAL A 128 39.52 1.64 -40.84
C VAL A 128 39.24 0.17 -41.14
N PRO A 129 39.17 -0.71 -40.15
CA PRO A 129 38.84 -2.12 -40.34
C PRO A 129 37.43 -2.30 -40.91
N GLU A 130 37.23 -3.32 -41.71
CA GLU A 130 35.90 -3.68 -42.22
C GLU A 130 34.94 -4.02 -41.07
N VAL A 131 33.78 -3.38 -41.07
CA VAL A 131 32.78 -3.61 -40.05
C VAL A 131 31.93 -4.81 -40.45
N PRO A 132 31.76 -5.79 -39.57
CA PRO A 132 30.84 -6.93 -39.88
C PRO A 132 29.44 -6.42 -40.16
N LEU A 133 28.88 -6.90 -41.25
CA LEU A 133 27.51 -6.61 -41.69
C LEU A 133 26.59 -7.78 -41.33
N VAL A 134 25.46 -7.49 -40.74
CA VAL A 134 24.37 -8.45 -40.51
C VAL A 134 23.17 -7.99 -41.34
N GLU A 135 22.78 -8.78 -42.31
CA GLU A 135 21.71 -8.46 -43.28
C GLU A 135 21.90 -7.09 -43.97
N GLY A 136 23.15 -6.69 -44.25
CA GLY A 136 23.47 -5.40 -44.86
C GLY A 136 23.57 -4.20 -43.91
N TRP A 137 23.33 -4.40 -42.60
CA TRP A 137 23.46 -3.36 -41.59
C TRP A 137 24.76 -3.49 -40.78
N PRO A 138 25.47 -2.39 -40.51
CA PRO A 138 26.66 -2.42 -39.66
C PRO A 138 26.33 -2.90 -38.25
N LEU A 139 27.06 -3.89 -37.74
CA LEU A 139 26.83 -4.47 -36.40
C LEU A 139 26.79 -3.40 -35.27
N PRO A 140 27.68 -2.41 -35.21
CA PRO A 140 27.59 -1.37 -34.17
C PRO A 140 26.29 -0.59 -34.19
N THR A 141 25.75 -0.30 -35.38
CA THR A 141 24.46 0.40 -35.54
C THR A 141 23.30 -0.46 -35.03
N LEU A 142 23.33 -1.77 -35.30
CA LEU A 142 22.33 -2.70 -34.77
C LEU A 142 22.42 -2.84 -33.25
N MET A 143 23.62 -2.80 -32.68
CA MET A 143 23.80 -2.84 -31.23
C MET A 143 23.19 -1.58 -30.56
N ILE A 144 23.39 -0.40 -31.13
CA ILE A 144 22.80 0.84 -30.63
C ILE A 144 21.30 0.82 -30.75
N ALA A 145 20.78 0.55 -31.97
CA ALA A 145 19.35 0.54 -32.24
C ALA A 145 18.64 -0.54 -31.42
N GLY A 146 19.16 -1.77 -31.41
CA GLY A 146 18.61 -2.89 -30.67
C GLY A 146 18.64 -2.66 -29.14
N GLY A 147 19.75 -2.19 -28.60
CA GLY A 147 19.89 -1.88 -27.19
C GLY A 147 18.96 -0.74 -26.75
N ALA A 148 18.86 0.33 -27.55
CA ALA A 148 17.94 1.44 -27.29
C ALA A 148 16.46 1.00 -27.35
N LEU A 149 16.08 0.28 -28.40
CA LEU A 149 14.72 -0.23 -28.57
C LEU A 149 14.32 -1.15 -27.42
N LEU A 150 15.18 -2.12 -27.10
CA LEU A 150 14.96 -3.05 -25.99
C LEU A 150 14.84 -2.28 -24.66
N GLY A 151 15.71 -1.29 -24.41
CA GLY A 151 15.67 -0.45 -23.21
C GLY A 151 14.34 0.31 -23.09
N ILE A 152 13.84 0.89 -24.19
CA ILE A 152 12.56 1.61 -24.21
C ILE A 152 11.39 0.65 -23.94
N VAL A 153 11.36 -0.50 -24.60
CA VAL A 153 10.31 -1.50 -24.40
C VAL A 153 10.28 -1.98 -22.95
N LEU A 154 11.45 -2.30 -22.38
CA LEU A 154 11.56 -2.70 -20.99
C LEU A 154 11.12 -1.59 -20.02
N ALA A 155 11.48 -0.32 -20.28
CA ALA A 155 11.05 0.80 -19.46
C ALA A 155 9.52 0.97 -19.45
N ILE A 156 8.89 0.84 -20.62
CA ILE A 156 7.43 0.89 -20.75
C ILE A 156 6.79 -0.27 -19.99
N LEU A 157 7.26 -1.50 -20.18
CA LEU A 157 6.77 -2.68 -19.47
C LEU A 157 6.89 -2.51 -17.95
N ALA A 158 8.07 -2.10 -17.49
CA ALA A 158 8.33 -1.85 -16.07
C ALA A 158 7.35 -0.83 -15.47
N LYS A 159 7.05 0.26 -16.20
CA LYS A 159 6.09 1.28 -15.78
C LYS A 159 4.68 0.69 -15.61
N PHE A 160 4.21 -0.12 -16.55
CA PHE A 160 2.89 -0.76 -16.46
C PHE A 160 2.81 -1.73 -15.29
N ILE A 161 3.82 -2.59 -15.13
CA ILE A 161 3.86 -3.59 -14.06
C ILE A 161 3.97 -2.89 -12.69
N ALA A 162 4.82 -1.87 -12.57
CA ALA A 162 4.92 -1.07 -11.35
C ALA A 162 3.60 -0.41 -10.96
N GLY A 163 2.91 0.18 -11.94
CA GLY A 163 1.61 0.81 -11.74
C GLY A 163 0.54 -0.19 -11.31
N ALA A 164 0.51 -1.38 -11.89
CA ALA A 164 -0.41 -2.45 -11.50
C ALA A 164 -0.11 -2.96 -10.07
N ALA A 165 1.17 -3.22 -9.77
CA ALA A 165 1.60 -3.66 -8.45
C ALA A 165 1.32 -2.62 -7.35
N ALA A 166 1.52 -1.33 -7.63
CA ALA A 166 1.20 -0.24 -6.70
C ALA A 166 -0.31 -0.18 -6.42
N ARG A 167 -1.16 -0.30 -7.44
CA ARG A 167 -2.62 -0.33 -7.29
C ARG A 167 -3.08 -1.54 -6.48
N ALA A 168 -2.54 -2.72 -6.76
CA ALA A 168 -2.85 -3.94 -6.03
C ALA A 168 -2.48 -3.85 -4.54
N ARG A 169 -1.28 -3.29 -4.23
CA ARG A 169 -0.85 -3.07 -2.84
C ARG A 169 -1.74 -2.06 -2.13
N GLY A 170 -2.09 -0.95 -2.79
CA GLY A 170 -3.01 0.03 -2.24
C GLY A 170 -4.40 -0.54 -1.96
N ALA A 171 -4.93 -1.38 -2.85
CA ALA A 171 -6.20 -2.07 -2.64
C ALA A 171 -6.12 -3.06 -1.47
N ALA A 172 -5.05 -3.84 -1.37
CA ALA A 172 -4.83 -4.77 -0.26
C ALA A 172 -4.68 -4.05 1.09
N ALA A 173 -3.95 -2.94 1.14
CA ALA A 173 -3.82 -2.11 2.33
C ALA A 173 -5.18 -1.54 2.79
N ARG A 174 -5.97 -0.99 1.86
CA ARG A 174 -7.32 -0.51 2.15
C ARG A 174 -8.24 -1.62 2.66
N LYS A 175 -8.15 -2.82 2.06
CA LYS A 175 -8.95 -3.98 2.51
C LYS A 175 -8.60 -4.37 3.94
N ARG A 176 -7.31 -4.41 4.28
CA ARG A 176 -6.85 -4.73 5.65
C ARG A 176 -7.29 -3.68 6.65
N LEU A 177 -7.11 -2.39 6.34
CA LEU A 177 -7.59 -1.30 7.20
C LEU A 177 -9.10 -1.36 7.43
N ARG A 178 -9.89 -1.59 6.37
CA ARG A 178 -11.34 -1.74 6.52
C ARG A 178 -11.70 -2.94 7.38
N ALA A 179 -11.02 -4.07 7.23
CA ALA A 179 -11.28 -5.25 8.05
C ALA A 179 -10.92 -4.99 9.52
N SER A 180 -9.80 -4.30 9.79
CA SER A 180 -9.39 -3.93 11.14
C SER A 180 -10.38 -2.97 11.81
N VAL A 181 -10.83 -1.95 11.08
CA VAL A 181 -11.88 -1.01 11.56
C VAL A 181 -13.21 -1.71 11.78
N ALA A 182 -13.61 -2.62 10.86
CA ALA A 182 -14.84 -3.38 11.00
C ALA A 182 -14.82 -4.29 12.23
N ALA A 183 -13.69 -4.95 12.51
CA ALA A 183 -13.55 -5.79 13.71
C ALA A 183 -13.72 -4.97 15.00
N VAL A 184 -13.09 -3.80 15.09
CA VAL A 184 -13.26 -2.91 16.25
C VAL A 184 -14.71 -2.44 16.42
N ALA A 185 -15.37 -2.10 15.32
CA ALA A 185 -16.79 -1.69 15.37
C ALA A 185 -17.71 -2.86 15.77
N GLU A 186 -17.40 -4.07 15.31
CA GLU A 186 -18.11 -5.28 15.69
C GLU A 186 -17.99 -5.53 17.19
N ASP A 187 -16.76 -5.56 17.71
CA ASP A 187 -16.48 -5.88 19.11
C ASP A 187 -17.04 -4.83 20.09
N LEU A 188 -16.94 -3.55 19.75
CA LEU A 188 -17.30 -2.47 20.69
C LEU A 188 -18.72 -1.96 20.54
N VAL A 189 -19.35 -2.11 19.38
CA VAL A 189 -20.67 -1.53 19.14
C VAL A 189 -21.71 -2.58 18.77
N VAL A 190 -21.40 -3.43 17.78
CA VAL A 190 -22.41 -4.36 17.25
C VAL A 190 -22.67 -5.50 18.21
N GLU A 191 -21.64 -6.15 18.74
CA GLU A 191 -21.78 -7.30 19.63
C GLU A 191 -22.49 -6.94 20.95
N PRO A 192 -22.14 -5.86 21.69
CA PRO A 192 -22.87 -5.45 22.89
C PRO A 192 -24.34 -5.17 22.63
N VAL A 193 -24.68 -4.50 21.53
CA VAL A 193 -26.06 -4.25 21.13
C VAL A 193 -26.79 -5.55 20.78
N ALA A 194 -26.17 -6.45 20.04
CA ALA A 194 -26.73 -7.74 19.66
C ALA A 194 -27.02 -8.61 20.89
N VAL A 195 -26.15 -8.58 21.90
CA VAL A 195 -26.39 -9.26 23.19
C VAL A 195 -27.67 -8.75 23.86
N GLU A 196 -27.88 -7.44 23.94
CA GLU A 196 -29.05 -6.86 24.56
C GLU A 196 -30.35 -7.16 23.76
N VAL A 197 -30.27 -7.11 22.44
CA VAL A 197 -31.37 -7.49 21.55
C VAL A 197 -31.74 -8.98 21.76
N SER A 198 -30.76 -9.86 21.88
CA SER A 198 -30.96 -11.29 22.12
C SER A 198 -31.60 -11.57 23.50
N ARG A 199 -31.20 -10.78 24.53
CA ARG A 199 -31.84 -10.84 25.86
C ARG A 199 -33.32 -10.44 25.80
N LEU A 200 -33.64 -9.36 25.08
CA LEU A 200 -35.03 -8.95 24.86
C LEU A 200 -35.85 -10.07 24.17
N ALA A 201 -35.27 -10.67 23.12
CA ALA A 201 -35.94 -11.75 22.40
C ALA A 201 -36.17 -12.99 23.28
N SER A 202 -35.24 -13.34 24.16
CA SER A 202 -35.39 -14.44 25.11
C SER A 202 -36.43 -14.12 26.20
N PHE A 203 -36.43 -12.88 26.70
CA PHE A 203 -37.43 -12.41 27.65
C PHE A 203 -38.85 -12.50 27.06
N ASN A 204 -39.06 -12.03 25.85
CA ASN A 204 -40.35 -12.09 25.15
C ASN A 204 -40.83 -13.55 24.94
N ARG A 205 -39.91 -14.45 24.61
CA ARG A 205 -40.24 -15.89 24.50
C ARG A 205 -40.67 -16.49 25.84
N ALA A 206 -40.00 -16.15 26.92
CA ALA A 206 -40.34 -16.61 28.25
C ALA A 206 -41.74 -16.12 28.69
N LEU A 207 -42.07 -14.87 28.41
CA LEU A 207 -43.41 -14.31 28.69
C LEU A 207 -44.51 -15.03 27.90
N GLN A 208 -44.29 -15.31 26.62
CA GLN A 208 -45.26 -16.06 25.80
C GLN A 208 -45.44 -17.51 26.29
N GLY A 209 -44.37 -18.13 26.81
CA GLY A 209 -44.44 -19.45 27.41
C GLY A 209 -45.22 -19.47 28.73
N ALA A 210 -45.10 -18.39 29.56
CA ALA A 210 -45.82 -18.27 30.83
C ALA A 210 -47.31 -17.88 30.68
N ALA A 211 -47.70 -17.35 29.53
CA ALA A 211 -49.08 -16.93 29.23
C ALA A 211 -49.92 -18.04 28.60
N ARG A 212 -49.36 -19.23 28.42
CA ARG A 212 -50.07 -20.46 27.99
C ARG A 212 -50.37 -21.38 29.17
#